data_99c6d5720fd6ae117676da1ba8d807fa
#
_entry.id   99c6d5720fd6ae117676da1ba8d807fa
#
_cell.length_a   1.000
_cell.length_b   1.000
_cell.length_c   1.000
_cell.angle_alpha   90.00
_cell.angle_beta   90.00
_cell.angle_gamma   90.00
#
_symmetry.space_group_name_H-M   'P 1'
#
loop_
_entity.id
_entity.type
_entity.pdbx_description
1 polymer ?
#
loop_
_entity_poly.entity_id
_entity_poly.type
_entity_poly.pdbx_seq_one_letter_code
_entity_poly.pdbx_strand_id
1 'polypeptide(L)'
;MKIALINENSQAAKNAAIEAALKKVVEPMGHTVFNYGMYSASDDVSLTYVQCGILAAILLNSGAADYVITGCGTGEGAMLACNSFPGVICGHVEDPVDAYTFAQVNDGNCVAMPFAKGCGWGMELNWEYTFEKLFGFGSGKGYPADRVVPEQNNKKILDCVREITRNDLIASLKAIDNMGPKDGITNCEHLVTKAVAA
;
A
#
# COMPACT_ATOMS: atom_id res chain seq x y z
N MET A 1 4.61 -1.43 14.35
CA MET A 1 4.46 -0.55 13.16
C MET A 1 3.07 0.04 13.13
N LYS A 2 2.92 1.21 12.50
CA LYS A 2 1.66 1.82 12.12
C LYS A 2 1.33 1.36 10.70
N ILE A 3 0.26 0.60 10.53
CA ILE A 3 -0.15 0.04 9.23
C ILE A 3 -1.39 0.78 8.78
N ALA A 4 -1.33 1.43 7.62
CA ALA A 4 -2.49 2.08 7.02
C ALA A 4 -3.21 1.12 6.06
N LEU A 5 -4.52 1.05 6.16
CA LEU A 5 -5.39 0.41 5.16
C LEU A 5 -6.07 1.50 4.34
N ILE A 6 -5.95 1.41 3.02
CA ILE A 6 -6.60 2.35 2.09
C ILE A 6 -7.33 1.54 1.02
N ASN A 7 -8.65 1.69 0.92
CA ASN A 7 -9.47 1.06 -0.10
C ASN A 7 -9.97 2.07 -1.13
N GLU A 8 -10.00 1.66 -2.38
CA GLU A 8 -10.57 2.46 -3.46
C GLU A 8 -12.05 2.15 -3.70
N ASN A 9 -12.72 2.97 -4.49
CA ASN A 9 -14.17 2.99 -4.63
C ASN A 9 -14.79 1.67 -5.13
N SER A 10 -14.15 0.98 -6.08
CA SER A 10 -14.73 -0.23 -6.67
C SER A 10 -14.73 -1.42 -5.70
N GLN A 11 -13.88 -1.38 -4.68
CA GLN A 11 -13.74 -2.43 -3.67
C GLN A 11 -14.07 -1.96 -2.24
N ALA A 12 -14.63 -0.78 -2.09
CA ALA A 12 -14.98 -0.19 -0.79
C ALA A 12 -15.93 -1.08 0.05
N ALA A 13 -16.84 -1.81 -0.58
CA ALA A 13 -17.75 -2.74 0.11
C ALA A 13 -17.02 -3.87 0.87
N LYS A 14 -15.75 -4.14 0.55
CA LYS A 14 -14.93 -5.17 1.22
C LYS A 14 -14.05 -4.62 2.34
N ASN A 15 -14.03 -3.29 2.53
CA ASN A 15 -13.13 -2.64 3.49
C ASN A 15 -13.20 -3.27 4.89
N ALA A 16 -14.39 -3.42 5.45
CA ALA A 16 -14.57 -3.99 6.78
C ALA A 16 -14.03 -5.44 6.90
N ALA A 17 -14.19 -6.26 5.87
CA ALA A 17 -13.69 -7.63 5.87
C ALA A 17 -12.15 -7.68 5.77
N ILE A 18 -11.57 -6.80 4.94
CA ILE A 18 -10.11 -6.68 4.79
C ILE A 18 -9.50 -6.16 6.10
N GLU A 19 -10.11 -5.13 6.71
CA GLU A 19 -9.66 -4.59 8.00
C GLU A 19 -9.70 -5.65 9.10
N ALA A 20 -10.78 -6.43 9.17
CA ALA A 20 -10.92 -7.49 10.16
C ALA A 20 -9.84 -8.57 10.00
N ALA A 21 -9.57 -9.02 8.77
CA ALA A 21 -8.51 -9.98 8.47
C ALA A 21 -7.12 -9.42 8.82
N LEU A 22 -6.86 -8.17 8.48
CA LEU A 22 -5.59 -7.50 8.78
C LEU A 22 -5.38 -7.38 10.31
N LYS A 23 -6.32 -6.81 11.03
CA LYS A 23 -6.25 -6.63 12.50
C LYS A 23 -6.07 -7.96 13.23
N LYS A 24 -6.82 -8.99 12.85
CA LYS A 24 -6.74 -10.33 13.43
C LYS A 24 -5.30 -10.87 13.40
N VAL A 25 -4.55 -10.57 12.36
CA VAL A 25 -3.17 -11.06 12.17
C VAL A 25 -2.15 -10.14 12.82
N VAL A 26 -2.24 -8.83 12.57
CA VAL A 26 -1.11 -7.94 12.89
C VAL A 26 -1.18 -7.31 14.29
N GLU A 27 -2.36 -7.17 14.89
CA GLU A 27 -2.47 -6.64 16.25
C GLU A 27 -1.84 -7.55 17.31
N PRO A 28 -1.98 -8.90 17.25
CA PRO A 28 -1.24 -9.79 18.14
C PRO A 28 0.28 -9.72 17.97
N MET A 29 0.77 -9.24 16.81
CA MET A 29 2.20 -8.99 16.56
C MET A 29 2.68 -7.64 17.12
N GLY A 30 1.80 -6.85 17.75
CA GLY A 30 2.12 -5.53 18.30
C GLY A 30 2.07 -4.40 17.28
N HIS A 31 1.36 -4.57 16.17
CA HIS A 31 1.15 -3.51 15.19
C HIS A 31 -0.19 -2.83 15.39
N THR A 32 -0.33 -1.61 14.92
CA THR A 32 -1.58 -0.84 14.98
C THR A 32 -2.09 -0.58 13.56
N VAL A 33 -3.38 -0.83 13.34
CA VAL A 33 -4.04 -0.60 12.04
C VAL A 33 -4.83 0.70 12.09
N PHE A 34 -4.57 1.56 11.10
CA PHE A 34 -5.32 2.79 10.85
C PHE A 34 -6.05 2.64 9.51
N ASN A 35 -7.38 2.67 9.56
CA ASN A 35 -8.20 2.57 8.37
C ASN A 35 -8.53 3.97 7.83
N TYR A 36 -8.04 4.28 6.64
CA TYR A 36 -8.25 5.57 5.95
C TYR A 36 -9.40 5.52 4.93
N GLY A 37 -10.16 4.40 4.88
CA GLY A 37 -11.30 4.19 3.95
C GLY A 37 -10.80 3.96 2.51
N MET A 38 -11.71 3.90 1.49
CA MET A 38 -13.17 4.07 1.74
C MET A 38 -13.69 2.98 2.67
N TYR A 39 -14.55 3.37 3.57
CA TYR A 39 -15.08 2.44 4.59
C TYR A 39 -16.24 1.57 4.06
N SER A 40 -16.95 2.09 3.06
CA SER A 40 -18.10 1.44 2.44
C SER A 40 -18.35 1.97 1.03
N ALA A 41 -19.21 1.26 0.29
CA ALA A 41 -19.64 1.71 -1.03
C ALA A 41 -20.52 2.98 -0.99
N SER A 42 -21.00 3.37 0.19
CA SER A 42 -21.85 4.56 0.41
C SER A 42 -21.10 5.74 1.02
N ASP A 43 -19.76 5.71 1.07
CA ASP A 43 -18.98 6.84 1.56
C ASP A 43 -19.18 8.06 0.66
N ASP A 44 -19.34 9.24 1.29
CA ASP A 44 -19.57 10.51 0.60
C ASP A 44 -18.40 10.94 -0.30
N VAL A 45 -17.19 10.48 0.02
CA VAL A 45 -15.96 10.81 -0.71
C VAL A 45 -15.41 9.57 -1.39
N SER A 46 -15.52 9.54 -2.71
CA SER A 46 -14.97 8.46 -3.52
C SER A 46 -13.45 8.60 -3.67
N LEU A 47 -12.72 7.51 -3.45
CA LEU A 47 -11.29 7.40 -3.71
C LEU A 47 -11.06 6.48 -4.90
N THR A 48 -10.40 6.98 -5.93
CA THR A 48 -9.88 6.15 -7.01
C THR A 48 -8.56 5.49 -6.59
N TYR A 49 -8.13 4.43 -7.28
CA TYR A 49 -6.83 3.81 -7.02
C TYR A 49 -5.65 4.79 -7.18
N VAL A 50 -5.80 5.84 -8.03
CA VAL A 50 -4.80 6.90 -8.19
C VAL A 50 -4.70 7.74 -6.92
N GLN A 51 -5.85 8.14 -6.35
CA GLN A 51 -5.89 8.88 -5.08
C GLN A 51 -5.41 8.03 -3.90
N CYS A 52 -5.64 6.72 -3.91
CA CYS A 52 -5.04 5.80 -2.94
C CYS A 52 -3.50 5.82 -3.02
N GLY A 53 -2.94 5.88 -4.24
CA GLY A 53 -1.48 6.02 -4.43
C GLY A 53 -0.93 7.34 -3.89
N ILE A 54 -1.63 8.45 -4.09
CA ILE A 54 -1.28 9.76 -3.53
C ILE A 54 -1.32 9.71 -2.00
N LEU A 55 -2.40 9.19 -1.43
CA LEU A 55 -2.58 9.07 0.03
C LEU A 55 -1.50 8.17 0.65
N ALA A 56 -1.19 7.04 0.02
CA ALA A 56 -0.10 6.15 0.45
C ALA A 56 1.24 6.89 0.52
N ALA A 57 1.56 7.69 -0.52
CA ALA A 57 2.78 8.49 -0.54
C ALA A 57 2.81 9.54 0.58
N ILE A 58 1.69 10.22 0.84
CA ILE A 58 1.58 11.21 1.93
C ILE A 58 1.83 10.52 3.28
N LEU A 59 1.15 9.40 3.55
CA LEU A 59 1.23 8.68 4.82
C LEU A 59 2.65 8.17 5.11
N LEU A 60 3.29 7.57 4.10
CA LEU A 60 4.63 7.02 4.25
C LEU A 60 5.69 8.12 4.41
N ASN A 61 5.66 9.16 3.57
CA ASN A 61 6.66 10.23 3.62
C ASN A 61 6.50 11.16 4.84
N SER A 62 5.29 11.30 5.38
CA SER A 62 5.07 12.07 6.62
C SER A 62 5.39 11.28 7.89
N GLY A 63 5.59 9.95 7.80
CA GLY A 63 5.74 9.07 8.95
C GLY A 63 4.43 8.83 9.71
N ALA A 64 3.28 9.17 9.13
CA ALA A 64 1.96 8.83 9.68
C ALA A 64 1.71 7.32 9.63
N ALA A 65 2.25 6.64 8.63
CA ALA A 65 2.28 5.19 8.55
C ALA A 65 3.69 4.67 8.26
N ASP A 66 3.99 3.48 8.75
CA ASP A 66 5.23 2.75 8.44
C ASP A 66 5.02 1.82 7.24
N TYR A 67 3.79 1.36 7.04
CA TYR A 67 3.41 0.44 5.98
C TYR A 67 2.01 0.74 5.47
N VAL A 68 1.77 0.51 4.16
CA VAL A 68 0.46 0.70 3.54
C VAL A 68 -0.04 -0.59 2.91
N ILE A 69 -1.28 -0.95 3.25
CA ILE A 69 -2.07 -1.97 2.55
C ILE A 69 -3.11 -1.24 1.71
N THR A 70 -3.08 -1.47 0.41
CA THR A 70 -4.06 -0.93 -0.54
C THR A 70 -4.38 -1.97 -1.61
N GLY A 71 -5.20 -1.60 -2.57
CA GLY A 71 -5.54 -2.47 -3.68
C GLY A 71 -6.59 -1.85 -4.59
N CYS A 72 -6.98 -2.61 -5.58
CA CYS A 72 -8.10 -2.31 -6.46
C CYS A 72 -8.68 -3.63 -6.97
N GLY A 73 -9.46 -3.61 -8.03
CA GLY A 73 -9.99 -4.84 -8.61
C GLY A 73 -8.92 -5.90 -8.91
N THR A 74 -7.81 -5.51 -9.53
CA THR A 74 -6.68 -6.39 -9.87
C THR A 74 -5.44 -6.18 -9.00
N GLY A 75 -5.36 -5.08 -8.27
CA GLY A 75 -4.14 -4.66 -7.54
C GLY A 75 -3.12 -3.92 -8.41
N GLU A 76 -3.08 -4.18 -9.69
CA GLU A 76 -2.06 -3.65 -10.61
C GLU A 76 -2.10 -2.13 -10.75
N GLY A 77 -3.30 -1.55 -10.96
CA GLY A 77 -3.46 -0.10 -11.07
C GLY A 77 -3.05 0.63 -9.79
N ALA A 78 -3.40 0.10 -8.63
CA ALA A 78 -3.01 0.63 -7.35
C ALA A 78 -1.48 0.56 -7.14
N MET A 79 -0.84 -0.55 -7.53
CA MET A 79 0.61 -0.69 -7.48
C MET A 79 1.32 0.36 -8.35
N LEU A 80 0.85 0.56 -9.59
CA LEU A 80 1.42 1.56 -10.51
C LEU A 80 1.28 2.97 -9.93
N ALA A 81 0.11 3.31 -9.38
CA ALA A 81 -0.16 4.60 -8.76
C ALA A 81 0.77 4.84 -7.56
N CYS A 82 0.88 3.88 -6.64
CA CYS A 82 1.77 3.95 -5.48
C CYS A 82 3.22 4.14 -5.89
N ASN A 83 3.72 3.36 -6.85
CA ASN A 83 5.09 3.43 -7.33
C ASN A 83 5.40 4.70 -8.15
N SER A 84 4.42 5.54 -8.45
CA SER A 84 4.64 6.84 -9.11
C SER A 84 5.28 7.89 -8.20
N PHE A 85 5.26 7.69 -6.89
CA PHE A 85 5.71 8.67 -5.90
C PHE A 85 7.03 8.28 -5.22
N PRO A 86 7.82 9.28 -4.74
CA PRO A 86 9.00 9.03 -3.95
C PRO A 86 8.66 8.37 -2.61
N GLY A 87 9.60 7.64 -2.03
CA GLY A 87 9.44 6.99 -0.72
C GLY A 87 8.51 5.79 -0.69
N VAL A 88 7.85 5.44 -1.80
CA VAL A 88 6.94 4.29 -1.88
C VAL A 88 7.58 3.15 -2.68
N ILE A 89 7.64 1.97 -2.08
CA ILE A 89 8.05 0.72 -2.71
C ILE A 89 6.89 -0.25 -2.57
N CYS A 90 6.07 -0.31 -3.62
CA CYS A 90 4.83 -1.07 -3.63
C CYS A 90 4.97 -2.36 -4.45
N GLY A 91 4.70 -3.50 -3.81
CA GLY A 91 4.58 -4.80 -4.48
C GLY A 91 3.14 -5.10 -4.86
N HIS A 92 2.97 -5.84 -5.96
CA HIS A 92 1.72 -6.53 -6.25
C HIS A 92 1.73 -7.86 -5.52
N VAL A 93 0.75 -8.10 -4.66
CA VAL A 93 0.69 -9.28 -3.79
C VAL A 93 -0.68 -9.92 -3.91
N GLU A 94 -0.72 -11.13 -4.48
CA GLU A 94 -1.96 -11.89 -4.67
C GLU A 94 -2.17 -12.95 -3.58
N ASP A 95 -1.06 -13.49 -3.05
CA ASP A 95 -1.09 -14.65 -2.17
C ASP A 95 0.05 -14.64 -1.11
N PRO A 96 0.07 -15.62 -0.20
CA PRO A 96 1.10 -15.71 0.84
C PRO A 96 2.54 -15.87 0.31
N VAL A 97 2.74 -16.48 -0.86
CA VAL A 97 4.07 -16.64 -1.46
C VAL A 97 4.60 -15.32 -1.97
N ASP A 98 3.76 -14.55 -2.66
CA ASP A 98 4.07 -13.19 -3.08
C ASP A 98 4.43 -12.32 -1.87
N ALA A 99 3.60 -12.38 -0.81
CA ALA A 99 3.81 -11.61 0.41
C ALA A 99 5.17 -11.92 1.06
N TYR A 100 5.49 -13.19 1.23
CA TYR A 100 6.75 -13.61 1.82
C TYR A 100 7.95 -13.18 0.97
N THR A 101 7.91 -13.46 -0.33
CA THR A 101 9.04 -13.15 -1.22
C THR A 101 9.23 -11.65 -1.39
N PHE A 102 8.15 -10.87 -1.52
CA PHE A 102 8.22 -9.42 -1.56
C PHE A 102 8.84 -8.83 -0.28
N ALA A 103 8.39 -9.28 0.90
CA ALA A 103 8.95 -8.84 2.16
C ALA A 103 10.44 -9.18 2.28
N GLN A 104 10.83 -10.41 1.95
CA GLN A 104 12.21 -10.86 2.13
C GLN A 104 13.19 -10.26 1.11
N VAL A 105 12.79 -10.15 -0.17
CA VAL A 105 13.67 -9.77 -1.28
C VAL A 105 13.62 -8.27 -1.55
N ASN A 106 12.41 -7.70 -1.60
CA ASN A 106 12.22 -6.32 -2.03
C ASN A 106 12.19 -5.32 -0.86
N ASP A 107 11.91 -5.77 0.35
CA ASP A 107 11.87 -4.93 1.56
C ASP A 107 11.07 -3.64 1.34
N GLY A 108 9.86 -3.80 0.79
CA GLY A 108 8.99 -2.68 0.47
C GLY A 108 8.19 -2.20 1.68
N ASN A 109 7.52 -1.07 1.53
CA ASN A 109 6.70 -0.43 2.55
C ASN A 109 5.22 -0.28 2.15
N CYS A 110 4.84 -0.89 1.04
CA CYS A 110 3.48 -0.85 0.52
C CYS A 110 3.16 -2.13 -0.24
N VAL A 111 1.93 -2.60 -0.15
CA VAL A 111 1.42 -3.65 -1.05
C VAL A 111 0.08 -3.25 -1.63
N ALA A 112 -0.11 -3.59 -2.90
CA ALA A 112 -1.37 -3.47 -3.61
C ALA A 112 -1.90 -4.87 -3.94
N MET A 113 -3.09 -5.18 -3.43
CA MET A 113 -3.70 -6.50 -3.51
C MET A 113 -4.89 -6.50 -4.47
N PRO A 114 -5.17 -7.63 -5.15
CA PRO A 114 -6.42 -7.82 -5.88
C PRO A 114 -7.55 -8.03 -4.88
N PHE A 115 -8.52 -7.12 -4.86
CA PHE A 115 -9.72 -7.25 -4.03
C PHE A 115 -10.96 -7.70 -4.81
N ALA A 116 -10.85 -7.87 -6.15
CA ALA A 116 -11.88 -8.48 -6.99
C ALA A 116 -11.38 -9.75 -7.69
N LYS A 117 -10.24 -9.66 -8.39
CA LYS A 117 -9.63 -10.79 -9.09
C LYS A 117 -9.28 -11.89 -8.08
N GLY A 118 -9.74 -13.11 -8.33
CA GLY A 118 -9.50 -14.25 -7.45
C GLY A 118 -10.27 -14.23 -6.12
N CYS A 119 -11.07 -13.17 -5.84
CA CYS A 119 -11.89 -13.11 -4.64
C CYS A 119 -13.15 -13.97 -4.78
N GLY A 120 -13.27 -14.93 -3.86
CA GLY A 120 -14.41 -15.82 -3.77
C GLY A 120 -14.52 -16.40 -2.38
N TRP A 121 -15.13 -17.57 -2.27
CA TRP A 121 -15.26 -18.30 -1.01
C TRP A 121 -13.88 -18.59 -0.38
N GLY A 122 -13.72 -18.24 0.90
CA GLY A 122 -12.46 -18.41 1.64
C GLY A 122 -11.41 -17.31 1.39
N MET A 123 -11.77 -16.20 0.73
CA MET A 123 -10.84 -15.12 0.44
C MET A 123 -10.27 -14.47 1.70
N GLU A 124 -11.06 -14.37 2.75
CA GLU A 124 -10.62 -13.89 4.06
C GLU A 124 -9.45 -14.71 4.63
N LEU A 125 -9.44 -16.03 4.40
CA LEU A 125 -8.33 -16.90 4.80
C LEU A 125 -7.06 -16.62 3.99
N ASN A 126 -7.21 -16.38 2.67
CA ASN A 126 -6.08 -16.01 1.84
C ASN A 126 -5.48 -14.68 2.30
N TRP A 127 -6.30 -13.68 2.65
CA TRP A 127 -5.83 -12.41 3.20
C TRP A 127 -5.10 -12.60 4.54
N GLU A 128 -5.66 -13.39 5.47
CA GLU A 128 -5.02 -13.70 6.75
C GLU A 128 -3.65 -14.34 6.55
N TYR A 129 -3.54 -15.37 5.71
CA TYR A 129 -2.26 -16.02 5.43
C TYR A 129 -1.27 -15.10 4.72
N THR A 130 -1.76 -14.25 3.82
CA THR A 130 -0.95 -13.25 3.13
C THR A 130 -0.37 -12.24 4.12
N PHE A 131 -1.19 -11.69 5.04
CA PHE A 131 -0.73 -10.78 6.07
C PHE A 131 0.22 -11.45 7.07
N GLU A 132 -0.02 -12.71 7.43
CA GLU A 132 0.92 -13.49 8.25
C GLU A 132 2.30 -13.58 7.59
N LYS A 133 2.35 -13.90 6.30
CA LYS A 133 3.62 -14.01 5.56
C LYS A 133 4.29 -12.68 5.32
N LEU A 134 3.52 -11.61 5.18
CA LEU A 134 4.05 -10.27 4.98
C LEU A 134 4.71 -9.71 6.26
N PHE A 135 4.12 -9.93 7.42
CA PHE A 135 4.55 -9.28 8.68
C PHE A 135 5.21 -10.21 9.70
N GLY A 136 4.96 -11.50 9.63
CA GLY A 136 5.37 -12.46 10.67
C GLY A 136 6.85 -12.85 10.67
N PHE A 137 7.60 -12.55 9.60
CA PHE A 137 8.97 -13.07 9.41
C PHE A 137 10.06 -12.00 9.35
N GLY A 138 9.68 -10.74 9.52
CA GLY A 138 10.54 -9.58 9.26
C GLY A 138 10.73 -9.35 7.77
N SER A 139 11.50 -8.32 7.39
CA SER A 139 11.72 -7.95 6.00
C SER A 139 13.20 -7.80 5.66
N GLY A 140 13.54 -7.78 4.36
CA GLY A 140 14.89 -7.52 3.87
C GLY A 140 15.94 -8.59 4.20
N LYS A 141 15.52 -9.78 4.62
CA LYS A 141 16.46 -10.86 4.99
C LYS A 141 16.97 -11.65 3.79
N GLY A 142 16.32 -11.51 2.63
CA GLY A 142 16.65 -12.23 1.39
C GLY A 142 16.07 -13.64 1.32
N TYR A 143 15.91 -14.15 0.08
CA TYR A 143 15.43 -15.51 -0.21
C TYR A 143 15.80 -15.93 -1.64
N PRO A 144 16.30 -17.17 -1.85
CA PRO A 144 16.73 -18.15 -0.85
C PRO A 144 18.05 -17.76 -0.16
N ALA A 145 18.48 -18.54 0.84
CA ALA A 145 19.61 -18.18 1.71
C ALA A 145 20.93 -17.87 0.98
N ASP A 146 21.19 -18.53 -0.15
CA ASP A 146 22.37 -18.31 -0.99
C ASP A 146 22.29 -17.02 -1.85
N ARG A 147 21.11 -16.38 -1.92
CA ARG A 147 20.88 -15.13 -2.68
C ARG A 147 20.82 -13.88 -1.82
N VAL A 148 20.86 -13.99 -0.51
CA VAL A 148 20.70 -12.88 0.44
C VAL A 148 21.59 -11.67 0.11
N VAL A 149 22.90 -11.89 -0.02
CA VAL A 149 23.86 -10.79 -0.25
C VAL A 149 23.63 -10.09 -1.59
N PRO A 150 23.50 -10.78 -2.75
CA PRO A 150 23.21 -10.09 -4.00
C PRO A 150 21.86 -9.36 -3.99
N GLU A 151 20.81 -9.90 -3.34
CA GLU A 151 19.52 -9.24 -3.25
C GLU A 151 19.57 -7.95 -2.43
N GLN A 152 20.20 -7.99 -1.26
CA GLN A 152 20.40 -6.81 -0.43
C GLN A 152 21.23 -5.73 -1.13
N ASN A 153 22.22 -6.12 -1.92
CA ASN A 153 23.01 -5.17 -2.72
C ASN A 153 22.15 -4.56 -3.83
N ASN A 154 21.37 -5.35 -4.55
CA ASN A 154 20.46 -4.86 -5.57
C ASN A 154 19.38 -3.92 -4.99
N LYS A 155 18.85 -4.22 -3.80
CA LYS A 155 17.91 -3.35 -3.09
C LYS A 155 18.55 -1.97 -2.83
N LYS A 156 19.77 -1.90 -2.32
CA LYS A 156 20.48 -0.64 -2.09
C LYS A 156 20.70 0.16 -3.38
N ILE A 157 21.08 -0.53 -4.48
CA ILE A 157 21.23 0.11 -5.79
C ILE A 157 19.89 0.67 -6.28
N LEU A 158 18.82 -0.11 -6.15
CA LEU A 158 17.49 0.34 -6.55
C LEU A 158 17.03 1.56 -5.74
N ASP A 159 17.30 1.60 -4.44
CA ASP A 159 16.98 2.76 -3.60
C ASP A 159 17.70 4.02 -4.09
N CYS A 160 19.00 3.94 -4.40
CA CYS A 160 19.75 5.07 -4.98
C CYS A 160 19.17 5.50 -6.35
N VAL A 161 18.80 4.56 -7.21
CA VAL A 161 18.16 4.88 -8.50
C VAL A 161 16.85 5.61 -8.27
N ARG A 162 16.05 5.18 -7.29
CA ARG A 162 14.75 5.79 -6.97
C ARG A 162 14.93 7.21 -6.42
N GLU A 163 15.92 7.46 -5.59
CA GLU A 163 16.25 8.81 -5.11
C GLU A 163 16.59 9.77 -6.26
N ILE A 164 17.33 9.30 -7.26
CA ILE A 164 17.71 10.10 -8.43
C ILE A 164 16.54 10.35 -9.38
N THR A 165 15.69 9.34 -9.59
CA THR A 165 14.66 9.36 -10.64
C THR A 165 13.31 9.89 -10.16
N ARG A 166 13.09 10.05 -8.85
CA ARG A 166 11.82 10.53 -8.29
C ARG A 166 11.89 12.02 -7.97
N ASN A 167 10.82 12.71 -8.31
CA ASN A 167 10.64 14.10 -7.94
C ASN A 167 10.36 14.24 -6.43
N ASP A 168 10.65 15.43 -5.89
CA ASP A 168 10.19 15.80 -4.55
C ASP A 168 8.66 15.66 -4.41
N LEU A 169 8.20 15.08 -3.30
CA LEU A 169 6.77 14.80 -3.10
C LEU A 169 5.94 16.10 -3.08
N ILE A 170 6.40 17.13 -2.38
CA ILE A 170 5.66 18.39 -2.26
C ILE A 170 5.56 19.07 -3.63
N ALA A 171 6.64 19.06 -4.42
CA ALA A 171 6.63 19.58 -5.79
C ALA A 171 5.66 18.78 -6.68
N SER A 172 5.63 17.45 -6.53
CA SER A 172 4.73 16.57 -7.26
C SER A 172 3.26 16.84 -6.92
N LEU A 173 2.92 16.95 -5.64
CA LEU A 173 1.56 17.25 -5.18
C LEU A 173 1.07 18.62 -5.69
N LYS A 174 1.92 19.66 -5.61
CA LYS A 174 1.60 20.99 -6.16
C LYS A 174 1.37 20.97 -7.67
N ALA A 175 2.17 20.18 -8.40
CA ALA A 175 1.99 20.03 -9.84
C ALA A 175 0.67 19.32 -10.18
N ILE A 176 0.29 18.31 -9.42
CA ILE A 176 -0.99 17.58 -9.58
C ILE A 176 -2.17 18.52 -9.31
N ASP A 177 -2.14 19.31 -8.24
CA ASP A 177 -3.20 20.29 -7.94
C ASP A 177 -3.36 21.34 -9.05
N ASN A 178 -2.25 21.78 -9.65
CA ASN A 178 -2.27 22.74 -10.75
C ASN A 178 -2.78 22.18 -12.09
N MET A 179 -2.92 20.86 -12.22
CA MET A 179 -3.52 20.26 -13.42
C MET A 179 -5.01 20.57 -13.56
N GLY A 180 -5.63 21.12 -12.51
CA GLY A 180 -7.05 21.47 -12.48
C GLY A 180 -7.98 20.24 -12.40
N PRO A 181 -9.29 20.46 -12.39
CA PRO A 181 -10.27 19.38 -12.29
C PRO A 181 -10.24 18.50 -13.53
N LYS A 182 -9.50 17.41 -13.45
CA LYS A 182 -9.54 16.30 -14.39
C LYS A 182 -9.95 15.06 -13.61
N ASP A 183 -11.19 14.64 -13.82
CA ASP A 183 -11.71 13.30 -13.50
C ASP A 183 -11.21 12.68 -12.18
N GLY A 184 -11.45 13.36 -11.07
CA GLY A 184 -11.24 12.81 -9.74
C GLY A 184 -9.84 12.95 -9.13
N ILE A 185 -8.89 13.63 -9.79
CA ILE A 185 -7.57 13.93 -9.22
C ILE A 185 -7.57 15.26 -8.46
N THR A 186 -8.67 15.98 -8.46
CA THR A 186 -8.76 17.28 -7.82
C THR A 186 -8.72 17.18 -6.32
N ASN A 187 -7.81 17.94 -5.77
CA ASN A 187 -7.72 18.27 -4.36
C ASN A 187 -6.84 17.33 -3.52
N CYS A 188 -5.51 17.44 -3.73
CA CYS A 188 -4.52 16.83 -2.81
C CYS A 188 -4.68 17.34 -1.38
N GLU A 189 -5.21 18.56 -1.16
CA GLU A 189 -5.52 19.11 0.15
C GLU A 189 -6.49 18.21 0.94
N HIS A 190 -7.52 17.69 0.27
CA HIS A 190 -8.44 16.74 0.90
C HIS A 190 -7.74 15.46 1.37
N LEU A 191 -6.80 14.94 0.58
CA LEU A 191 -6.04 13.74 0.93
C LEU A 191 -5.06 14.01 2.08
N VAL A 192 -4.45 15.18 2.12
CA VAL A 192 -3.61 15.63 3.25
C VAL A 192 -4.46 15.75 4.51
N THR A 193 -5.63 16.40 4.42
CA THR A 193 -6.56 16.53 5.54
C THR A 193 -6.98 15.16 6.07
N LYS A 194 -7.30 14.22 5.18
CA LYS A 194 -7.65 12.84 5.54
C LYS A 194 -6.50 12.13 6.26
N ALA A 195 -5.27 12.32 5.79
CA ALA A 195 -4.09 11.72 6.41
C ALA A 195 -3.79 12.24 7.83
N VAL A 196 -4.14 13.50 8.11
CA VAL A 196 -3.90 14.14 9.41
C VAL A 196 -5.03 13.86 10.41
N ALA A 197 -6.23 13.55 9.95
CA ALA A 197 -7.42 13.35 10.79
C ALA A 197 -7.49 11.97 11.50
N ALA A 198 -6.58 11.07 11.20
CA ALA A 198 -6.49 9.73 11.80
C ALA A 198 -5.36 9.64 12.82
#